data_7d11cb2912f18fad54d7fd82ed9f0117
#
_entry.id   7d11cb2912f18fad54d7fd82ed9f0117
#
_cell.length_a   1.000
_cell.length_b   1.000
_cell.length_c   1.000
_cell.angle_alpha   90.00
_cell.angle_beta   90.00
_cell.angle_gamma   90.00
#
_symmetry.space_group_name_H-M   'P 1'
#
loop_
_entity.id
_entity.type
_entity.pdbx_description
1 polymer ?
#
loop_
_entity_poly.entity_id
_entity_poly.type
_entity_poly.pdbx_seq_one_letter_code
_entity_poly.pdbx_strand_id
1 'polypeptide(L)'
;MNIPTATYRLQFSPQFGFQDAAHIAPYLADLGISHIYASPIFKARKGSPHGYDGVDPNQLNAELGTGADFKALHRKLAQNKIRWIQDIVPNHMAFDSANRMLMDVLQNGSFSRYYSFFDIEWDQPQKATHGRLMAPFLGDRFARCLQNGELKLSFDDFGFAVNYYQLKLPLKMKSYAGLLKPIDAKLRINLGNEHADYAAFKSVIKRLDNLSVSKRVENHREEVERIKRHLKDLYHANAVIRRCFEELVQVYNT
;
A
#
# COMPACT_ATOMS: atom_id res chain seq x y z
N MET A 1 24.16 -25.03 -20.92
CA MET A 1 23.52 -23.70 -20.86
C MET A 1 22.76 -23.51 -22.17
N ASN A 2 21.45 -23.15 -22.12
CA ASN A 2 20.67 -23.00 -23.35
C ASN A 2 20.69 -21.52 -23.76
N ILE A 3 21.43 -21.22 -24.78
CA ILE A 3 21.63 -19.88 -25.33
C ILE A 3 20.41 -19.53 -26.19
N PRO A 4 19.78 -18.36 -26.00
CA PRO A 4 18.73 -17.88 -26.90
C PRO A 4 19.28 -17.70 -28.33
N THR A 5 18.60 -18.31 -29.30
CA THR A 5 18.94 -18.14 -30.72
C THR A 5 18.07 -17.08 -31.40
N ALA A 6 16.82 -16.99 -30.99
CA ALA A 6 15.88 -15.94 -31.39
C ALA A 6 14.94 -15.63 -30.23
N THR A 7 14.75 -14.36 -29.93
CA THR A 7 13.83 -13.90 -28.86
C THR A 7 12.68 -13.11 -29.45
N TYR A 8 11.50 -13.26 -28.84
CA TYR A 8 10.34 -12.46 -29.18
C TYR A 8 9.80 -11.77 -27.92
N ARG A 9 9.75 -10.44 -27.93
CA ARG A 9 9.23 -9.69 -26.80
C ARG A 9 7.71 -9.72 -26.79
N LEU A 10 7.12 -10.15 -25.66
CA LEU A 10 5.70 -10.03 -25.39
C LEU A 10 5.46 -8.96 -24.32
N GLN A 11 4.63 -7.99 -24.65
CA GLN A 11 4.14 -6.98 -23.71
C GLN A 11 2.85 -7.51 -23.09
N PHE A 12 2.92 -7.94 -21.84
CA PHE A 12 1.75 -8.33 -21.04
C PHE A 12 0.99 -7.10 -20.55
N SER A 13 -0.34 -7.17 -20.63
CA SER A 13 -1.24 -6.11 -20.21
C SER A 13 -2.61 -6.71 -19.91
N PRO A 14 -3.58 -5.96 -19.33
CA PRO A 14 -4.96 -6.45 -19.17
C PRO A 14 -5.64 -6.88 -20.48
N GLN A 15 -5.15 -6.41 -21.65
CA GLN A 15 -5.65 -6.77 -22.98
C GLN A 15 -4.89 -7.93 -23.64
N PHE A 16 -3.74 -8.34 -23.07
CA PHE A 16 -2.94 -9.44 -23.55
C PHE A 16 -2.32 -10.19 -22.36
N GLY A 17 -3.02 -11.22 -21.89
CA GLY A 17 -2.69 -12.00 -20.71
C GLY A 17 -2.00 -13.34 -21.00
N PHE A 18 -1.96 -14.19 -19.97
CA PHE A 18 -1.30 -15.51 -20.06
C PHE A 18 -1.98 -16.45 -21.06
N GLN A 19 -3.31 -16.38 -21.19
CA GLN A 19 -4.05 -17.22 -22.13
C GLN A 19 -3.78 -16.79 -23.57
N ASP A 20 -3.71 -15.49 -23.85
CA ASP A 20 -3.38 -14.96 -25.18
C ASP A 20 -1.98 -15.38 -25.62
N ALA A 21 -1.01 -15.25 -24.71
CA ALA A 21 0.36 -15.70 -24.95
C ALA A 21 0.44 -17.23 -25.20
N ALA A 22 -0.37 -18.03 -24.49
CA ALA A 22 -0.43 -19.47 -24.71
C ALA A 22 -1.02 -19.79 -26.10
N HIS A 23 -1.99 -19.00 -26.55
CA HIS A 23 -2.65 -19.19 -27.85
C HIS A 23 -1.66 -18.98 -29.03
N ILE A 24 -0.78 -17.99 -28.95
CA ILE A 24 0.20 -17.69 -30.01
C ILE A 24 1.47 -18.53 -29.94
N ALA A 25 1.67 -19.39 -28.92
CA ALA A 25 2.90 -20.17 -28.77
C ALA A 25 3.23 -21.06 -29.98
N PRO A 26 2.29 -21.76 -30.66
CA PRO A 26 2.58 -22.51 -31.89
C PRO A 26 3.11 -21.60 -33.01
N TYR A 27 2.47 -20.46 -33.26
CA TYR A 27 2.90 -19.48 -34.23
C TYR A 27 4.36 -19.01 -33.98
N LEU A 28 4.69 -18.72 -32.71
CA LEU A 28 6.04 -18.31 -32.34
C LEU A 28 7.07 -19.42 -32.59
N ALA A 29 6.69 -20.69 -32.39
CA ALA A 29 7.54 -21.83 -32.71
C ALA A 29 7.79 -21.97 -34.22
N ASP A 30 6.72 -21.83 -35.02
CA ASP A 30 6.82 -21.87 -36.50
C ASP A 30 7.67 -20.72 -37.04
N LEU A 31 7.66 -19.56 -36.36
CA LEU A 31 8.53 -18.42 -36.63
C LEU A 31 10.00 -18.65 -36.23
N GLY A 32 10.31 -19.76 -35.55
CA GLY A 32 11.67 -20.11 -35.11
C GLY A 32 12.10 -19.44 -33.82
N ILE A 33 11.16 -18.93 -33.01
CA ILE A 33 11.46 -18.29 -31.72
C ILE A 33 11.86 -19.35 -30.70
N SER A 34 13.02 -19.18 -30.09
CA SER A 34 13.54 -20.06 -29.04
C SER A 34 13.16 -19.60 -27.61
N HIS A 35 12.97 -18.31 -27.44
CA HIS A 35 12.64 -17.72 -26.12
C HIS A 35 11.65 -16.57 -26.25
N ILE A 36 10.66 -16.53 -25.35
CA ILE A 36 9.87 -15.33 -25.09
C ILE A 36 10.65 -14.43 -24.14
N TYR A 37 10.74 -13.15 -24.45
CA TYR A 37 11.16 -12.09 -23.54
C TYR A 37 9.89 -11.40 -23.00
N ALA A 38 9.47 -11.78 -21.80
CA ALA A 38 8.24 -11.32 -21.19
C ALA A 38 8.44 -9.98 -20.47
N SER A 39 7.57 -8.99 -20.70
CA SER A 39 7.48 -7.80 -19.84
C SER A 39 7.15 -8.20 -18.41
N PRO A 40 7.27 -7.29 -17.40
CA PRO A 40 6.98 -7.62 -16.01
C PRO A 40 5.58 -8.20 -15.82
N ILE A 41 5.50 -9.32 -15.09
CA ILE A 41 4.25 -10.07 -14.83
C ILE A 41 3.81 -10.02 -13.38
N PHE A 42 4.60 -9.39 -12.51
CA PHE A 42 4.25 -9.23 -11.12
C PHE A 42 3.25 -8.10 -10.90
N LYS A 43 2.60 -8.10 -9.74
CA LYS A 43 1.52 -7.17 -9.42
C LYS A 43 1.98 -5.72 -9.58
N ALA A 44 1.34 -5.04 -10.52
CA ALA A 44 1.54 -3.63 -10.84
C ALA A 44 0.35 -2.79 -10.37
N ARG A 45 0.37 -1.50 -10.64
CA ARG A 45 -0.81 -0.63 -10.49
C ARG A 45 -1.99 -1.20 -11.26
N LYS A 46 -3.19 -1.01 -10.72
CA LYS A 46 -4.42 -1.41 -11.40
C LYS A 46 -4.52 -0.76 -12.78
N GLY A 47 -4.77 -1.56 -13.81
CA GLY A 47 -4.87 -1.11 -15.19
C GLY A 47 -3.53 -0.75 -15.85
N SER A 48 -2.40 -1.10 -15.28
CA SER A 48 -1.08 -0.86 -15.87
C SER A 48 -0.95 -1.53 -17.23
N PRO A 49 -0.64 -0.78 -18.31
CA PRO A 49 -0.50 -1.37 -19.65
C PRO A 49 0.87 -2.02 -19.88
N HIS A 50 1.78 -1.96 -18.92
CA HIS A 50 3.18 -2.36 -19.12
C HIS A 50 3.83 -3.13 -17.96
N GLY A 51 3.29 -3.07 -16.74
CA GLY A 51 3.79 -3.79 -15.56
C GLY A 51 5.06 -3.22 -14.90
N TYR A 52 5.66 -2.12 -15.41
CA TYR A 52 6.88 -1.53 -14.83
C TYR A 52 6.63 -0.69 -13.57
N ASP A 53 5.39 -0.43 -13.23
CA ASP A 53 4.94 0.27 -12.02
C ASP A 53 4.50 -0.74 -10.94
N GLY A 54 5.40 -1.68 -10.62
CA GLY A 54 5.17 -2.75 -9.67
C GLY A 54 4.80 -2.27 -8.27
N VAL A 55 3.82 -2.93 -7.64
CA VAL A 55 3.39 -2.67 -6.26
C VAL A 55 3.65 -3.86 -5.32
N ASP A 56 3.79 -5.07 -5.85
CA ASP A 56 4.16 -6.25 -5.07
C ASP A 56 4.91 -7.28 -5.95
N PRO A 57 6.22 -7.45 -5.74
CA PRO A 57 7.03 -8.39 -6.54
C PRO A 57 6.82 -9.86 -6.16
N ASN A 58 6.04 -10.16 -5.10
CA ASN A 58 5.79 -11.51 -4.62
C ASN A 58 4.47 -12.10 -5.11
N GLN A 59 3.70 -11.35 -5.89
CA GLN A 59 2.42 -11.77 -6.43
C GLN A 59 2.40 -11.60 -7.96
N LEU A 60 1.79 -12.55 -8.67
CA LEU A 60 1.46 -12.36 -10.07
C LEU A 60 0.40 -11.26 -10.21
N ASN A 61 0.46 -10.51 -11.30
CA ASN A 61 -0.59 -9.55 -11.64
C ASN A 61 -1.86 -10.30 -12.07
N ALA A 62 -2.90 -10.23 -11.24
CA ALA A 62 -4.17 -10.89 -11.50
C ALA A 62 -4.90 -10.39 -12.76
N GLU A 63 -4.54 -9.19 -13.27
CA GLU A 63 -5.09 -8.66 -14.52
C GLU A 63 -4.51 -9.36 -15.76
N LEU A 64 -3.43 -10.13 -15.62
CA LEU A 64 -2.83 -10.93 -16.70
C LEU A 64 -3.36 -12.37 -16.72
N GLY A 65 -4.10 -12.77 -15.71
CA GLY A 65 -4.65 -14.12 -15.52
C GLY A 65 -4.30 -14.73 -14.18
N THR A 66 -4.74 -15.96 -13.98
CA THR A 66 -4.53 -16.71 -12.73
C THR A 66 -3.17 -17.43 -12.73
N GLY A 67 -2.76 -17.93 -11.55
CA GLY A 67 -1.61 -18.83 -11.46
C GLY A 67 -1.78 -20.14 -12.25
N ALA A 68 -3.02 -20.59 -12.47
CA ALA A 68 -3.33 -21.75 -13.31
C ALA A 68 -3.08 -21.43 -14.79
N ASP A 69 -3.48 -20.24 -15.25
CA ASP A 69 -3.23 -19.75 -16.62
C ASP A 69 -1.73 -19.61 -16.89
N PHE A 70 -0.99 -19.06 -15.93
CA PHE A 70 0.47 -18.97 -16.02
C PHE A 70 1.13 -20.35 -16.15
N LYS A 71 0.70 -21.33 -15.34
CA LYS A 71 1.18 -22.71 -15.46
C LYS A 71 0.80 -23.36 -16.79
N ALA A 72 -0.40 -23.06 -17.32
CA ALA A 72 -0.84 -23.56 -18.62
C ALA A 72 0.00 -22.97 -19.77
N LEU A 73 0.30 -21.67 -19.72
CA LEU A 73 1.21 -21.00 -20.64
C LEU A 73 2.59 -21.69 -20.66
N HIS A 74 3.19 -21.91 -19.47
CA HIS A 74 4.50 -22.57 -19.41
C HIS A 74 4.49 -23.99 -19.98
N ARG A 75 3.43 -24.78 -19.76
CA ARG A 75 3.28 -26.10 -20.40
C ARG A 75 3.19 -25.98 -21.91
N LYS A 76 2.42 -25.00 -22.42
CA LYS A 76 2.27 -24.77 -23.85
C LYS A 76 3.59 -24.35 -24.51
N LEU A 77 4.34 -23.46 -23.86
CA LEU A 77 5.67 -23.06 -24.31
C LEU A 77 6.65 -24.25 -24.36
N ALA A 78 6.66 -25.09 -23.31
CA ALA A 78 7.50 -26.28 -23.26
C ALA A 78 7.18 -27.29 -24.38
N GLN A 79 5.88 -27.52 -24.67
CA GLN A 79 5.43 -28.35 -25.80
C GLN A 79 5.96 -27.86 -27.15
N ASN A 80 6.08 -26.54 -27.30
CA ASN A 80 6.59 -25.86 -28.50
C ASN A 80 8.09 -25.57 -28.43
N LYS A 81 8.83 -26.11 -27.45
CA LYS A 81 10.28 -25.92 -27.24
C LYS A 81 10.70 -24.47 -27.05
N ILE A 82 9.76 -23.59 -26.66
CA ILE A 82 10.02 -22.18 -26.37
C ILE A 82 10.32 -22.03 -24.87
N ARG A 83 11.27 -21.19 -24.53
CA ARG A 83 11.67 -20.88 -23.17
C ARG A 83 11.26 -19.47 -22.77
N TRP A 84 11.48 -19.16 -21.50
CA TRP A 84 11.05 -17.92 -20.89
C TRP A 84 12.23 -17.11 -20.36
N ILE A 85 12.27 -15.84 -20.71
CA ILE A 85 13.14 -14.82 -20.12
C ILE A 85 12.22 -13.79 -19.47
N GLN A 86 12.39 -13.57 -18.16
CA GLN A 86 11.57 -12.62 -17.40
C GLN A 86 12.28 -11.27 -17.33
N ASP A 87 11.60 -10.22 -17.77
CA ASP A 87 11.97 -8.84 -17.48
C ASP A 87 11.62 -8.52 -16.03
N ILE A 88 12.55 -7.93 -15.29
CA ILE A 88 12.39 -7.57 -13.89
C ILE A 88 12.68 -6.09 -13.66
N VAL A 89 12.09 -5.51 -12.62
CA VAL A 89 12.23 -4.10 -12.23
C VAL A 89 12.84 -4.02 -10.83
N PRO A 90 14.19 -4.14 -10.69
CA PRO A 90 14.81 -4.20 -9.36
C PRO A 90 15.03 -2.84 -8.71
N ASN A 91 15.00 -1.74 -9.47
CA ASN A 91 15.46 -0.43 -9.01
C ASN A 91 14.35 0.51 -8.51
N HIS A 92 13.09 0.19 -8.72
CA HIS A 92 11.97 1.00 -8.23
C HIS A 92 10.69 0.22 -8.06
N MET A 93 9.78 0.78 -7.28
CA MET A 93 8.38 0.37 -7.15
C MET A 93 7.47 1.59 -7.28
N ALA A 94 6.21 1.36 -7.60
CA ALA A 94 5.24 2.45 -7.66
C ALA A 94 5.02 3.09 -6.27
N PHE A 95 4.98 4.42 -6.25
CA PHE A 95 4.44 5.17 -5.12
C PHE A 95 2.90 5.10 -5.22
N ASP A 96 2.33 4.08 -4.60
CA ASP A 96 0.92 3.73 -4.70
C ASP A 96 0.43 3.09 -3.40
N SER A 97 -0.86 3.29 -3.07
CA SER A 97 -1.48 2.72 -1.88
C SER A 97 -1.51 1.19 -1.87
N ALA A 98 -1.45 0.56 -3.05
CA ALA A 98 -1.36 -0.88 -3.20
C ALA A 98 0.04 -1.43 -2.86
N ASN A 99 1.07 -0.58 -2.80
CA ASN A 99 2.41 -0.95 -2.32
C ASN A 99 2.41 -1.03 -0.79
N ARG A 100 2.01 -2.18 -0.27
CA ARG A 100 1.86 -2.40 1.18
C ARG A 100 3.17 -2.24 1.95
N MET A 101 4.31 -2.55 1.33
CA MET A 101 5.62 -2.39 1.96
C MET A 101 5.93 -0.91 2.19
N LEU A 102 5.71 -0.08 1.17
CA LEU A 102 5.88 1.37 1.29
C LEU A 102 4.89 1.99 2.29
N MET A 103 3.62 1.58 2.23
CA MET A 103 2.59 2.07 3.17
C MET A 103 2.94 1.71 4.62
N ASP A 104 3.50 0.53 4.87
CA ASP A 104 3.98 0.14 6.20
C ASP A 104 5.16 1.03 6.67
N VAL A 105 6.09 1.37 5.76
CA VAL A 105 7.18 2.31 6.07
C VAL A 105 6.65 3.71 6.38
N LEU A 106 5.68 4.21 5.62
CA LEU A 106 5.07 5.53 5.86
C LEU A 106 4.35 5.58 7.21
N GLN A 107 3.67 4.50 7.60
CA GLN A 107 2.94 4.42 8.87
C GLN A 107 3.86 4.24 10.08
N ASN A 108 4.82 3.34 10.00
CA ASN A 108 5.61 2.85 11.13
C ASN A 108 7.03 3.42 11.18
N GLY A 109 7.52 4.05 10.10
CA GLY A 109 8.88 4.60 10.03
C GLY A 109 9.95 3.54 10.30
N SER A 110 10.88 3.84 11.19
CA SER A 110 11.98 2.93 11.58
C SER A 110 11.53 1.62 12.26
N PHE A 111 10.25 1.54 12.67
CA PHE A 111 9.68 0.30 13.22
C PHE A 111 9.11 -0.63 12.13
N SER A 112 9.09 -0.21 10.87
CA SER A 112 8.71 -1.06 9.77
C SER A 112 9.77 -2.13 9.49
N ARG A 113 9.34 -3.37 9.27
CA ARG A 113 10.25 -4.43 8.80
C ARG A 113 10.77 -4.17 7.38
N TYR A 114 10.13 -3.27 6.64
CA TYR A 114 10.48 -2.88 5.28
C TYR A 114 11.28 -1.57 5.23
N TYR A 115 11.72 -1.05 6.40
CA TYR A 115 12.43 0.23 6.52
C TYR A 115 13.66 0.33 5.60
N SER A 116 14.43 -0.77 5.50
CA SER A 116 15.63 -0.86 4.67
C SER A 116 15.38 -1.36 3.23
N PHE A 117 14.11 -1.60 2.84
CA PHE A 117 13.78 -2.09 1.49
C PHE A 117 13.77 -0.97 0.45
N PHE A 118 13.66 0.26 0.90
CA PHE A 118 13.62 1.46 0.07
C PHE A 118 14.84 2.33 0.37
N ASP A 119 15.47 2.82 -0.70
CA ASP A 119 16.59 3.76 -0.60
C ASP A 119 16.08 5.16 -0.27
N ILE A 120 15.77 5.37 1.01
CA ILE A 120 15.26 6.63 1.56
C ILE A 120 16.35 7.25 2.44
N GLU A 121 16.80 8.45 2.07
CA GLU A 121 17.72 9.24 2.89
C GLU A 121 16.99 9.81 4.11
N TRP A 122 17.08 9.11 5.24
CA TRP A 122 16.42 9.49 6.49
C TRP A 122 17.20 10.55 7.28
N ASP A 123 18.54 10.52 7.20
CA ASP A 123 19.45 11.38 7.98
C ASP A 123 19.83 12.64 7.19
N GLN A 124 18.83 13.29 6.63
CA GLN A 124 19.06 14.54 5.90
C GLN A 124 19.57 15.64 6.84
N PRO A 125 20.57 16.44 6.43
CA PRO A 125 21.17 17.48 7.27
C PRO A 125 20.20 18.59 7.64
N GLN A 126 19.17 18.82 6.84
CA GLN A 126 18.16 19.83 7.10
C GLN A 126 17.14 19.31 8.13
N LYS A 127 16.98 20.00 9.26
CA LYS A 127 16.02 19.64 10.33
C LYS A 127 14.58 19.48 9.81
N ALA A 128 14.19 20.24 8.81
CA ALA A 128 12.83 20.21 8.23
C ALA A 128 12.53 18.88 7.51
N THR A 129 13.54 18.20 6.97
CA THR A 129 13.41 16.96 6.18
C THR A 129 13.92 15.72 6.92
N HIS A 130 14.65 15.91 8.03
CA HIS A 130 15.19 14.80 8.83
C HIS A 130 14.10 13.84 9.29
N GLY A 131 14.28 12.55 9.04
CA GLY A 131 13.30 11.50 9.35
C GLY A 131 12.00 11.57 8.52
N ARG A 132 12.02 12.27 7.39
CA ARG A 132 10.86 12.41 6.48
C ARG A 132 11.20 11.91 5.08
N LEU A 133 10.23 11.31 4.44
CA LEU A 133 10.29 10.99 3.02
C LEU A 133 9.84 12.21 2.21
N MET A 134 10.64 12.61 1.24
CA MET A 134 10.22 13.55 0.21
C MET A 134 9.49 12.76 -0.89
N ALA A 135 8.20 13.02 -1.06
CA ALA A 135 7.35 12.32 -2.03
C ALA A 135 6.62 13.35 -2.91
N PRO A 136 7.12 13.63 -4.12
CA PRO A 136 6.56 14.65 -5.02
C PRO A 136 5.35 14.11 -5.79
N PHE A 137 4.24 13.80 -5.08
CA PHE A 137 3.02 13.27 -5.69
C PHE A 137 1.91 14.31 -5.89
N LEU A 138 2.05 15.51 -5.33
CA LEU A 138 1.06 16.57 -5.49
C LEU A 138 1.19 17.24 -6.87
N GLY A 139 0.06 17.50 -7.51
CA GLY A 139 0.01 18.19 -8.82
C GLY A 139 0.23 19.70 -8.74
N ASP A 140 0.14 20.30 -7.53
CA ASP A 140 0.39 21.70 -7.26
C ASP A 140 1.06 21.87 -5.89
N ARG A 141 1.31 23.10 -5.46
CA ARG A 141 1.85 23.44 -4.15
C ARG A 141 0.94 22.93 -3.04
N PHE A 142 1.51 22.39 -1.98
CA PHE A 142 0.78 21.83 -0.84
C PHE A 142 -0.35 22.73 -0.33
N ALA A 143 -0.07 24.04 -0.14
CA ALA A 143 -1.08 24.97 0.35
C ALA A 143 -2.28 25.10 -0.60
N ARG A 144 -2.05 25.06 -1.92
CA ARG A 144 -3.12 25.12 -2.93
C ARG A 144 -3.94 23.83 -2.95
N CYS A 145 -3.28 22.67 -2.93
CA CYS A 145 -3.97 21.36 -2.84
C CYS A 145 -4.85 21.29 -1.58
N LEU A 146 -4.36 21.83 -0.46
CA LEU A 146 -5.12 21.90 0.79
C LEU A 146 -6.34 22.84 0.67
N GLN A 147 -6.15 24.06 0.16
CA GLN A 147 -7.22 25.03 -0.05
C GLN A 147 -8.30 24.54 -1.02
N ASN A 148 -7.89 23.80 -2.04
CA ASN A 148 -8.80 23.20 -3.01
C ASN A 148 -9.55 21.97 -2.46
N GLY A 149 -9.25 21.52 -1.24
CA GLY A 149 -9.85 20.30 -0.66
C GLY A 149 -9.43 19.00 -1.37
N GLU A 150 -8.27 19.01 -2.05
CA GLU A 150 -7.72 17.82 -2.73
C GLU A 150 -7.10 16.83 -1.74
N LEU A 151 -6.65 17.32 -0.58
CA LEU A 151 -6.13 16.51 0.53
C LEU A 151 -7.24 16.32 1.56
N LYS A 152 -7.68 15.08 1.75
CA LYS A 152 -8.80 14.75 2.65
C LYS A 152 -8.40 13.72 3.69
N LEU A 153 -8.65 14.04 4.97
CA LEU A 153 -8.58 13.06 6.05
C LEU A 153 -9.71 12.03 5.89
N SER A 154 -9.43 10.78 6.17
CA SER A 154 -10.45 9.72 6.28
C SER A 154 -10.13 8.78 7.45
N PHE A 155 -11.15 8.08 7.92
CA PHE A 155 -11.03 6.96 8.83
C PHE A 155 -11.85 5.79 8.30
N ASP A 156 -11.24 4.60 8.26
CA ASP A 156 -11.90 3.36 7.89
C ASP A 156 -11.25 2.15 8.59
N ASP A 157 -11.53 0.96 8.11
CA ASP A 157 -11.02 -0.31 8.65
C ASP A 157 -9.48 -0.38 8.73
N PHE A 158 -8.76 0.42 7.95
CA PHE A 158 -7.30 0.51 7.94
C PHE A 158 -6.76 1.61 8.86
N GLY A 159 -7.64 2.42 9.48
CA GLY A 159 -7.30 3.54 10.34
C GLY A 159 -7.36 4.89 9.65
N PHE A 160 -6.75 5.92 10.26
CA PHE A 160 -6.68 7.26 9.67
C PHE A 160 -5.71 7.32 8.50
N ALA A 161 -6.15 7.99 7.44
CA ALA A 161 -5.35 8.23 6.24
C ALA A 161 -5.61 9.62 5.66
N VAL A 162 -4.66 10.15 4.90
CA VAL A 162 -4.86 11.30 4.02
C VAL A 162 -5.00 10.78 2.60
N ASN A 163 -6.08 11.17 1.94
CA ASN A 163 -6.35 10.82 0.56
C ASN A 163 -6.02 12.01 -0.34
N TYR A 164 -5.38 11.72 -1.46
CA TYR A 164 -5.15 12.63 -2.57
C TYR A 164 -5.61 11.91 -3.86
N TYR A 165 -6.79 12.24 -4.34
CA TYR A 165 -7.48 11.48 -5.39
C TYR A 165 -7.53 9.97 -5.08
N GLN A 166 -6.88 9.13 -5.88
CA GLN A 166 -6.83 7.67 -5.68
C GLN A 166 -5.74 7.22 -4.69
N LEU A 167 -4.81 8.12 -4.37
CA LEU A 167 -3.72 7.81 -3.44
C LEU A 167 -4.20 7.95 -1.99
N LYS A 168 -4.07 6.89 -1.21
CA LYS A 168 -4.41 6.85 0.21
C LYS A 168 -3.16 6.61 1.04
N LEU A 169 -2.75 7.60 1.81
CA LEU A 169 -1.54 7.59 2.62
C LEU A 169 -1.90 7.38 4.10
N PRO A 170 -1.39 6.34 4.76
CA PRO A 170 -1.67 6.11 6.17
C PRO A 170 -1.02 7.19 7.03
N LEU A 171 -1.70 7.62 8.08
CA LEU A 171 -1.10 8.48 9.09
C LEU A 171 -0.17 7.68 10.01
N LYS A 172 0.93 8.31 10.44
CA LYS A 172 1.78 7.77 11.49
C LYS A 172 0.99 7.65 12.78
N MET A 173 1.18 6.56 13.53
CA MET A 173 0.47 6.32 14.80
C MET A 173 0.65 7.45 15.82
N LYS A 174 1.80 8.13 15.79
CA LYS A 174 2.05 9.33 16.61
C LYS A 174 1.01 10.43 16.40
N SER A 175 0.45 10.56 15.19
CA SER A 175 -0.55 11.57 14.86
C SER A 175 -1.94 11.24 15.42
N TYR A 176 -2.22 9.95 15.70
CA TYR A 176 -3.54 9.51 16.19
C TYR A 176 -3.92 10.13 17.54
N ALA A 177 -2.96 10.24 18.46
CA ALA A 177 -3.22 10.85 19.77
C ALA A 177 -3.69 12.31 19.62
N GLY A 178 -3.04 13.08 18.73
CA GLY A 178 -3.43 14.47 18.44
C GLY A 178 -4.82 14.58 17.82
N LEU A 179 -5.21 13.63 16.97
CA LEU A 179 -6.54 13.59 16.36
C LEU A 179 -7.62 13.19 17.36
N LEU A 180 -7.36 12.20 18.21
CA LEU A 180 -8.38 11.59 19.08
C LEU A 180 -8.58 12.33 20.40
N LYS A 181 -7.57 12.99 20.97
CA LYS A 181 -7.70 13.73 22.23
C LYS A 181 -8.78 14.81 22.22
N PRO A 182 -8.99 15.59 21.13
CA PRO A 182 -10.06 16.59 21.10
C PRO A 182 -11.48 16.03 21.27
N ILE A 183 -11.73 14.78 20.89
CA ILE A 183 -13.06 14.17 21.02
C ILE A 183 -13.31 13.51 22.39
N ASP A 184 -12.31 13.40 23.24
CA ASP A 184 -12.42 12.76 24.57
C ASP A 184 -13.51 13.41 25.44
N ALA A 185 -13.50 14.74 25.54
CA ALA A 185 -14.50 15.47 26.32
C ALA A 185 -15.91 15.24 25.78
N LYS A 186 -16.08 15.22 24.46
CA LYS A 186 -17.38 14.97 23.83
C LYS A 186 -17.87 13.55 24.08
N LEU A 187 -16.98 12.55 23.97
CA LEU A 187 -17.32 11.16 24.28
C LEU A 187 -17.71 10.98 25.76
N ARG A 188 -16.99 11.64 26.67
CA ARG A 188 -17.29 11.62 28.10
C ARG A 188 -18.69 12.17 28.42
N ILE A 189 -19.08 13.28 27.78
CA ILE A 189 -20.38 13.90 27.95
C ILE A 189 -21.50 12.99 27.44
N ASN A 190 -21.33 12.40 26.27
CA ASN A 190 -22.38 11.63 25.59
C ASN A 190 -22.53 10.20 26.12
N LEU A 191 -21.44 9.56 26.55
CA LEU A 191 -21.45 8.18 27.04
C LEU A 191 -21.46 8.08 28.58
N GLY A 192 -20.84 9.04 29.26
CA GLY A 192 -20.58 8.98 30.70
C GLY A 192 -19.26 8.27 31.02
N ASN A 193 -18.73 8.57 32.22
CA ASN A 193 -17.43 8.06 32.67
C ASN A 193 -17.40 6.53 32.85
N GLU A 194 -18.54 5.94 33.25
CA GLU A 194 -18.65 4.50 33.56
C GLU A 194 -18.96 3.62 32.33
N HIS A 195 -19.15 4.23 31.16
CA HIS A 195 -19.50 3.47 29.96
C HIS A 195 -18.29 2.65 29.47
N ALA A 196 -18.51 1.35 29.22
CA ALA A 196 -17.44 0.42 28.83
C ALA A 196 -16.67 0.87 27.57
N ASP A 197 -17.38 1.38 26.54
CA ASP A 197 -16.74 1.83 25.30
C ASP A 197 -15.93 3.13 25.51
N TYR A 198 -16.36 4.01 26.45
CA TYR A 198 -15.55 5.17 26.82
C TYR A 198 -14.26 4.74 27.55
N ALA A 199 -14.34 3.78 28.45
CA ALA A 199 -13.17 3.22 29.11
C ALA A 199 -12.21 2.54 28.10
N ALA A 200 -12.76 1.82 27.12
CA ALA A 200 -11.99 1.22 26.04
C ALA A 200 -11.31 2.30 25.18
N PHE A 201 -12.01 3.38 24.82
CA PHE A 201 -11.43 4.52 24.10
C PHE A 201 -10.27 5.17 24.87
N LYS A 202 -10.45 5.42 26.18
CA LYS A 202 -9.37 5.93 27.06
C LYS A 202 -8.16 5.01 27.10
N SER A 203 -8.38 3.69 27.11
CA SER A 203 -7.30 2.71 27.04
C SER A 203 -6.51 2.85 25.73
N VAL A 204 -7.19 3.08 24.61
CA VAL A 204 -6.53 3.33 23.30
C VAL A 204 -5.67 4.59 23.35
N ILE A 205 -6.19 5.70 23.90
CA ILE A 205 -5.42 6.95 24.05
C ILE A 205 -4.15 6.70 24.89
N LYS A 206 -4.28 6.01 26.03
CA LYS A 206 -3.12 5.66 26.88
C LYS A 206 -2.08 4.82 26.13
N ARG A 207 -2.53 3.86 25.32
CA ARG A 207 -1.63 3.03 24.48
C ARG A 207 -0.91 3.85 23.43
N LEU A 208 -1.58 4.79 22.77
CA LEU A 208 -0.99 5.71 21.81
C LEU A 208 0.10 6.58 22.45
N ASP A 209 -0.15 7.11 23.65
CA ASP A 209 0.83 7.89 24.39
C ASP A 209 2.06 7.05 24.77
N ASN A 210 1.87 5.77 25.11
CA ASN A 210 2.95 4.84 25.46
C ASN A 210 3.70 4.28 24.23
N LEU A 211 3.09 4.28 23.06
CA LEU A 211 3.67 3.69 21.84
C LEU A 211 4.99 4.36 21.43
N SER A 212 5.12 5.66 21.70
CA SER A 212 6.32 6.45 21.43
C SER A 212 7.53 6.05 22.30
N VAL A 213 7.31 5.31 23.38
CA VAL A 213 8.34 4.88 24.35
C VAL A 213 8.86 3.47 24.03
N SER A 214 8.15 2.69 23.22
CA SER A 214 8.54 1.32 22.87
C SER A 214 9.77 1.30 21.96
N LYS A 215 10.84 0.63 22.40
CA LYS A 215 12.09 0.51 21.65
C LYS A 215 12.24 -0.79 20.84
N ARG A 216 11.29 -1.72 20.94
CA ARG A 216 11.34 -3.02 20.24
C ARG A 216 10.41 -3.04 19.05
N VAL A 217 10.94 -3.34 17.86
CA VAL A 217 10.20 -3.34 16.58
C VAL A 217 8.99 -4.28 16.61
N GLU A 218 9.14 -5.49 17.12
CA GLU A 218 8.06 -6.49 17.18
C GLU A 218 6.90 -6.02 18.07
N ASN A 219 7.22 -5.57 19.29
CA ASN A 219 6.22 -5.06 20.23
C ASN A 219 5.48 -3.81 19.67
N HIS A 220 6.19 -2.96 18.92
CA HIS A 220 5.59 -1.77 18.30
C HIS A 220 4.55 -2.16 17.26
N ARG A 221 4.86 -3.10 16.38
CA ARG A 221 3.95 -3.54 15.32
C ARG A 221 2.68 -4.19 15.85
N GLU A 222 2.83 -5.12 16.79
CA GLU A 222 1.69 -5.78 17.43
C GLU A 222 0.79 -4.77 18.14
N GLU A 223 1.37 -3.78 18.80
CA GLU A 223 0.62 -2.74 19.50
C GLU A 223 -0.11 -1.80 18.52
N VAL A 224 0.53 -1.44 17.39
CA VAL A 224 -0.14 -0.69 16.30
C VAL A 224 -1.37 -1.44 15.78
N GLU A 225 -1.23 -2.72 15.46
CA GLU A 225 -2.35 -3.54 14.96
C GLU A 225 -3.45 -3.70 16.01
N ARG A 226 -3.09 -3.81 17.29
CA ARG A 226 -4.04 -3.88 18.39
C ARG A 226 -4.82 -2.57 18.57
N ILE A 227 -4.13 -1.43 18.52
CA ILE A 227 -4.74 -0.11 18.57
C ILE A 227 -5.73 0.09 17.42
N LYS A 228 -5.31 -0.22 16.18
CA LYS A 228 -6.17 -0.07 14.99
C LYS A 228 -7.40 -0.95 15.09
N ARG A 229 -7.25 -2.19 15.52
CA ARG A 229 -8.37 -3.12 15.72
C ARG A 229 -9.36 -2.57 16.74
N HIS A 230 -8.89 -2.11 17.90
CA HIS A 230 -9.78 -1.54 18.91
C HIS A 230 -10.51 -0.29 18.42
N LEU A 231 -9.82 0.60 17.68
CA LEU A 231 -10.48 1.78 17.10
C LEU A 231 -11.55 1.39 16.08
N LYS A 232 -11.27 0.40 15.23
CA LYS A 232 -12.23 -0.15 14.28
C LYS A 232 -13.45 -0.75 15.01
N ASP A 233 -13.21 -1.59 16.03
CA ASP A 233 -14.27 -2.24 16.78
C ASP A 233 -15.17 -1.20 17.46
N LEU A 234 -14.59 -0.19 18.11
CA LEU A 234 -15.34 0.91 18.72
C LEU A 234 -16.14 1.72 17.70
N TYR A 235 -15.56 2.01 16.53
CA TYR A 235 -16.22 2.74 15.45
C TYR A 235 -17.45 1.98 14.92
N HIS A 236 -17.35 0.67 14.75
CA HIS A 236 -18.46 -0.14 14.23
C HIS A 236 -19.51 -0.47 15.29
N ALA A 237 -19.10 -0.70 16.54
CA ALA A 237 -20.00 -1.12 17.62
C ALA A 237 -20.81 0.02 18.21
N ASN A 238 -20.28 1.27 18.25
CA ASN A 238 -20.89 2.38 18.98
C ASN A 238 -21.19 3.57 18.08
N ALA A 239 -22.48 3.88 17.90
CA ALA A 239 -22.94 4.98 17.04
C ALA A 239 -22.48 6.37 17.51
N VAL A 240 -22.28 6.59 18.82
CA VAL A 240 -21.80 7.86 19.36
C VAL A 240 -20.32 8.05 19.01
N ILE A 241 -19.51 7.01 19.18
CA ILE A 241 -18.08 7.03 18.81
C ILE A 241 -17.95 7.25 17.31
N ARG A 242 -18.69 6.51 16.50
CA ARG A 242 -18.72 6.67 15.05
C ARG A 242 -19.01 8.10 14.64
N ARG A 243 -20.09 8.69 15.17
CA ARG A 243 -20.45 10.09 14.91
C ARG A 243 -19.32 11.05 15.28
N CYS A 244 -18.68 10.86 16.43
CA CYS A 244 -17.56 11.70 16.86
C CYS A 244 -16.36 11.60 15.90
N PHE A 245 -16.09 10.43 15.34
CA PHE A 245 -15.03 10.24 14.35
C PHE A 245 -15.38 10.88 12.99
N GLU A 246 -16.63 10.74 12.55
CA GLU A 246 -17.12 11.37 11.32
C GLU A 246 -17.06 12.90 11.40
N GLU A 247 -17.49 13.47 12.52
CA GLU A 247 -17.40 14.92 12.79
C GLU A 247 -15.94 15.39 12.88
N LEU A 248 -15.06 14.61 13.51
CA LEU A 248 -13.63 14.88 13.56
C LEU A 248 -13.05 14.96 12.13
N VAL A 249 -13.33 13.97 11.31
CA VAL A 249 -12.91 13.91 9.91
C VAL A 249 -13.45 15.11 9.14
N GLN A 250 -14.70 15.47 9.34
CA GLN A 250 -15.32 16.64 8.70
C GLN A 250 -14.63 17.95 9.08
N VAL A 251 -14.34 18.16 10.38
CA VAL A 251 -13.63 19.37 10.86
C VAL A 251 -12.26 19.55 10.22
N TYR A 252 -11.53 18.45 9.99
CA TYR A 252 -10.22 18.53 9.32
C TYR A 252 -10.30 18.69 7.81
N ASN A 253 -11.47 18.49 7.21
CA ASN A 253 -11.69 18.59 5.78
C ASN A 253 -12.40 19.90 5.35
N THR A 254 -12.74 20.77 6.30
CA THR A 254 -13.30 22.12 6.09
C THR A 254 -12.23 23.18 6.18
#